data_794b3a2eada6c3ad094693cf080ae9d4
#
_entry.id   794b3a2eada6c3ad094693cf080ae9d4
#
_cell.length_a   1.000
_cell.length_b   1.000
_cell.length_c   1.000
_cell.angle_alpha   90.00
_cell.angle_beta   90.00
_cell.angle_gamma   90.00
#
_symmetry.space_group_name_H-M   'P 1'
#
loop_
_entity.id
_entity.type
_entity.pdbx_description
1 polymer ?
#
loop_
_entity_poly.entity_id
_entity_poly.type
_entity_poly.pdbx_seq_one_letter_code
_entity_poly.pdbx_strand_id
1 'polypeptide(L)'
;RGSPASHTDYAFEVTTYRVDGVYTDHRRPESVCFTASLEEDLKRRDFTINAMAYNPEQGVIDIFGGQEDLEKGIIRCVGEASERFDEDALRILRAVRFAAQLDFVIENQTREAMRDQAKFLKDISAERICTELTKMIVSKHPERLEEAYELGLTNIFLPEFDRMMQTPQNNPYHLYDVGRHTLQVMRAVSATPVLRYAALLHDVGKPE
;
A
#
# COMPACT_ATOMS: atom_id res chain seq x y z
N ARG A 1 -13.09 7.18 45.45
CA ARG A 1 -13.75 6.80 44.17
C ARG A 1 -12.63 6.50 43.20
N GLY A 2 -12.29 5.19 43.02
CA GLY A 2 -11.29 4.76 42.05
C GLY A 2 -11.84 4.87 40.63
N SER A 3 -11.06 5.47 39.73
CA SER A 3 -11.32 5.41 38.31
C SER A 3 -11.24 3.97 37.83
N PRO A 4 -12.14 3.50 36.93
CA PRO A 4 -12.01 2.16 36.39
C PRO A 4 -10.73 2.10 35.54
N ALA A 5 -9.90 1.11 35.79
CA ALA A 5 -8.76 0.79 34.96
C ALA A 5 -9.29 0.49 33.53
N SER A 6 -8.78 1.20 32.54
CA SER A 6 -9.05 0.89 31.14
C SER A 6 -8.47 -0.48 30.84
N HIS A 7 -9.31 -1.49 30.73
CA HIS A 7 -8.94 -2.77 30.14
C HIS A 7 -8.65 -2.53 28.66
N THR A 8 -7.38 -2.59 28.30
CA THR A 8 -6.98 -2.66 26.89
C THR A 8 -7.13 -4.11 26.48
N ASP A 9 -8.18 -4.43 25.73
CA ASP A 9 -8.35 -5.76 25.15
C ASP A 9 -7.27 -5.95 24.08
N TYR A 10 -6.34 -6.88 24.32
CA TYR A 10 -5.37 -7.29 23.31
C TYR A 10 -5.93 -8.47 22.52
N ALA A 11 -6.09 -8.30 21.20
CA ALA A 11 -6.43 -9.38 20.29
C ALA A 11 -5.15 -9.99 19.72
N PHE A 12 -5.03 -11.32 19.81
CA PHE A 12 -3.95 -12.09 19.19
C PHE A 12 -4.51 -12.92 18.05
N GLU A 13 -3.92 -12.80 16.87
CA GLU A 13 -4.22 -13.68 15.76
C GLU A 13 -3.28 -14.88 15.79
N VAL A 14 -3.86 -16.07 15.84
CA VAL A 14 -3.11 -17.35 15.78
C VAL A 14 -3.38 -17.99 14.44
N THR A 15 -2.33 -18.27 13.69
CA THR A 15 -2.41 -18.89 12.36
C THR A 15 -1.35 -19.99 12.23
N THR A 16 -1.60 -20.94 11.31
CA THR A 16 -0.63 -21.97 10.91
C THR A 16 0.20 -21.47 9.72
N TYR A 17 1.45 -21.94 9.62
CA TYR A 17 2.28 -21.70 8.43
C TYR A 17 1.63 -22.40 7.24
N ARG A 18 1.72 -21.74 6.08
CA ARG A 18 1.12 -22.25 4.85
C ARG A 18 1.97 -21.92 3.63
N VAL A 19 1.79 -22.74 2.60
CA VAL A 19 2.24 -22.49 1.23
C VAL A 19 0.99 -22.25 0.40
N ASP A 20 0.98 -21.17 -0.34
CA ASP A 20 -0.10 -20.88 -1.29
C ASP A 20 0.19 -21.61 -2.60
N GLY A 21 -0.83 -22.26 -3.19
CA GLY A 21 -0.72 -22.92 -4.50
C GLY A 21 -0.74 -21.91 -5.66
N VAL A 22 -1.01 -22.40 -6.87
CA VAL A 22 -1.09 -21.57 -8.07
C VAL A 22 -2.21 -20.53 -7.93
N TYR A 23 -1.93 -19.31 -8.38
CA TYR A 23 -2.90 -18.22 -8.48
C TYR A 23 -3.40 -18.11 -9.93
N THR A 24 -4.70 -18.09 -10.14
CA THR A 24 -5.31 -18.05 -11.48
C THR A 24 -5.99 -16.71 -11.79
N ASP A 25 -6.29 -15.91 -10.77
CA ASP A 25 -7.07 -14.68 -10.89
C ASP A 25 -6.40 -13.45 -10.25
N HIS A 26 -5.07 -13.49 -10.02
CA HIS A 26 -4.30 -12.44 -9.35
C HIS A 26 -4.84 -12.06 -7.96
N ARG A 27 -5.55 -12.98 -7.29
CA ARG A 27 -6.25 -12.67 -6.03
C ARG A 27 -6.17 -13.78 -4.98
N ARG A 28 -6.42 -15.03 -5.38
CA ARG A 28 -6.52 -16.15 -4.44
C ARG A 28 -5.77 -17.36 -4.97
N PRO A 29 -5.03 -18.07 -4.11
CA PRO A 29 -4.48 -19.36 -4.51
C PRO A 29 -5.62 -20.38 -4.66
N GLU A 30 -5.53 -21.26 -5.67
CA GLU A 30 -6.47 -22.36 -5.88
C GLU A 30 -6.48 -23.36 -4.71
N SER A 31 -5.34 -23.48 -4.06
CA SER A 31 -5.18 -24.38 -2.92
C SER A 31 -4.23 -23.77 -1.89
N VAL A 32 -4.40 -24.16 -0.64
CA VAL A 32 -3.51 -23.80 0.47
C VAL A 32 -3.07 -25.10 1.13
N CYS A 33 -1.76 -25.28 1.25
CA CYS A 33 -1.17 -26.39 1.98
C CYS A 33 -0.52 -25.89 3.27
N PHE A 34 -0.80 -26.55 4.39
CA PHE A 34 -0.11 -26.22 5.62
C PHE A 34 1.31 -26.82 5.62
N THR A 35 2.26 -26.06 6.15
CA THR A 35 3.67 -26.44 6.23
C THR A 35 4.20 -26.28 7.66
N ALA A 36 5.28 -26.96 7.99
CA ALA A 36 6.03 -26.70 9.19
C ALA A 36 7.21 -25.73 8.96
N SER A 37 7.44 -25.31 7.72
CA SER A 37 8.53 -24.41 7.35
C SER A 37 8.14 -22.96 7.53
N LEU A 38 8.80 -22.27 8.45
CA LEU A 38 8.69 -20.82 8.61
C LEU A 38 9.16 -20.09 7.34
N GLU A 39 10.23 -20.56 6.70
CA GLU A 39 10.77 -19.95 5.49
C GLU A 39 9.74 -19.91 4.37
N GLU A 40 9.01 -21.00 4.14
CA GLU A 40 7.95 -21.04 3.12
C GLU A 40 6.81 -20.08 3.43
N ASP A 41 6.40 -19.95 4.71
CA ASP A 41 5.37 -18.98 5.10
C ASP A 41 5.84 -17.53 4.91
N LEU A 42 7.10 -17.24 5.21
CA LEU A 42 7.68 -15.90 5.02
C LEU A 42 7.87 -15.58 3.52
N LYS A 43 8.25 -16.58 2.70
CA LYS A 43 8.49 -16.41 1.25
C LYS A 43 7.25 -15.94 0.49
N ARG A 44 6.05 -16.36 0.88
CA ARG A 44 4.78 -15.94 0.22
C ARG A 44 4.31 -14.54 0.60
N ARG A 45 4.97 -13.86 1.54
CA ARG A 45 4.60 -12.52 1.98
C ARG A 45 4.91 -11.47 0.93
N ASP A 46 4.34 -10.28 1.10
CA ASP A 46 4.48 -9.19 0.14
C ASP A 46 5.88 -8.54 0.14
N PHE A 47 6.29 -7.99 1.30
CA PHE A 47 7.52 -7.21 1.40
C PHE A 47 8.45 -7.76 2.49
N THR A 48 9.75 -7.54 2.30
CA THR A 48 10.80 -8.00 3.22
C THR A 48 10.57 -7.53 4.64
N ILE A 49 10.16 -6.27 4.82
CA ILE A 49 9.85 -5.68 6.13
C ILE A 49 8.68 -6.35 6.86
N ASN A 50 7.84 -7.11 6.15
CA ASN A 50 6.73 -7.89 6.67
C ASN A 50 7.03 -9.39 6.71
N ALA A 51 8.21 -9.82 6.24
CA ALA A 51 8.61 -11.21 6.12
C ALA A 51 9.67 -11.60 7.17
N MET A 52 9.49 -11.11 8.38
CA MET A 52 10.29 -11.45 9.56
C MET A 52 9.43 -12.17 10.59
N ALA A 53 10.06 -12.95 11.44
CA ALA A 53 9.44 -13.61 12.59
C ALA A 53 10.26 -13.34 13.86
N TYR A 54 9.64 -13.51 15.01
CA TYR A 54 10.32 -13.40 16.29
C TYR A 54 10.10 -14.66 17.12
N ASN A 55 11.18 -15.18 17.68
CA ASN A 55 11.16 -16.27 18.65
C ASN A 55 11.99 -15.84 19.88
N PRO A 56 11.47 -16.01 21.12
CA PRO A 56 12.20 -15.58 22.33
C PRO A 56 13.59 -16.21 22.50
N GLU A 57 13.81 -17.42 21.96
CA GLU A 57 15.10 -18.12 22.07
C GLU A 57 16.09 -17.69 20.99
N GLN A 58 15.61 -17.34 19.79
CA GLN A 58 16.44 -17.04 18.62
C GLN A 58 16.46 -15.54 18.27
N GLY A 59 15.57 -14.75 18.89
CA GLY A 59 15.38 -13.35 18.53
C GLY A 59 14.61 -13.17 17.23
N VAL A 60 14.99 -12.16 16.44
CA VAL A 60 14.39 -11.89 15.12
C VAL A 60 14.98 -12.85 14.09
N ILE A 61 14.11 -13.57 13.40
CA ILE A 61 14.44 -14.43 12.27
C ILE A 61 14.12 -13.64 11.01
N ASP A 62 15.16 -13.28 10.27
CA ASP A 62 15.09 -12.48 9.06
C ASP A 62 15.83 -13.21 7.94
N ILE A 63 15.07 -13.84 7.05
CA ILE A 63 15.61 -14.65 5.94
C ILE A 63 15.78 -13.80 4.67
N PHE A 64 14.99 -12.73 4.56
CA PHE A 64 14.87 -11.95 3.32
C PHE A 64 15.44 -10.52 3.44
N GLY A 65 16.17 -10.20 4.51
CA GLY A 65 16.82 -8.90 4.69
C GLY A 65 15.86 -7.77 5.08
N GLY A 66 14.77 -8.11 5.76
CA GLY A 66 13.75 -7.14 6.17
C GLY A 66 14.25 -6.12 7.20
N GLN A 67 15.19 -6.50 8.09
CA GLN A 67 15.79 -5.57 9.05
C GLN A 67 16.62 -4.49 8.33
N GLU A 68 17.43 -4.90 7.35
CA GLU A 68 18.24 -3.98 6.56
C GLU A 68 17.36 -3.01 5.76
N ASP A 69 16.30 -3.52 5.11
CA ASP A 69 15.35 -2.68 4.37
C ASP A 69 14.57 -1.74 5.31
N LEU A 70 14.23 -2.20 6.52
CA LEU A 70 13.59 -1.37 7.54
C LEU A 70 14.51 -0.22 8.00
N GLU A 71 15.79 -0.51 8.23
CA GLU A 71 16.79 0.50 8.62
C GLU A 71 17.05 1.52 7.51
N LYS A 72 17.05 1.07 6.25
CA LYS A 72 17.25 1.93 5.07
C LYS A 72 15.99 2.66 4.61
N GLY A 73 14.82 2.34 5.16
CA GLY A 73 13.55 2.90 4.73
C GLY A 73 13.15 2.45 3.33
N ILE A 74 13.27 1.16 3.02
CA ILE A 74 13.01 0.58 1.70
C ILE A 74 11.80 -0.35 1.74
N ILE A 75 10.91 -0.21 0.75
CA ILE A 75 9.85 -1.19 0.43
C ILE A 75 10.33 -2.06 -0.73
N ARG A 76 10.64 -3.31 -0.43
CA ARG A 76 11.11 -4.33 -1.38
C ARG A 76 10.23 -5.56 -1.30
N CYS A 77 9.87 -6.13 -2.46
CA CYS A 77 9.19 -7.42 -2.52
C CYS A 77 10.06 -8.56 -2.00
N VAL A 78 9.42 -9.58 -1.42
CA VAL A 78 10.08 -10.85 -1.11
C VAL A 78 10.30 -11.63 -2.41
N GLY A 79 11.54 -11.92 -2.77
CA GLY A 79 11.88 -12.58 -4.02
C GLY A 79 11.61 -11.69 -5.24
N GLU A 80 11.10 -12.29 -6.33
CA GLU A 80 10.83 -11.57 -7.57
C GLU A 80 9.51 -10.78 -7.47
N ALA A 81 9.59 -9.45 -7.66
CA ALA A 81 8.44 -8.56 -7.53
C ALA A 81 7.32 -8.89 -8.51
N SER A 82 7.68 -9.28 -9.74
CA SER A 82 6.71 -9.68 -10.77
C SER A 82 5.88 -10.90 -10.34
N GLU A 83 6.50 -11.90 -9.71
CA GLU A 83 5.79 -13.06 -9.18
C GLU A 83 4.84 -12.67 -8.05
N ARG A 84 5.29 -11.79 -7.13
CA ARG A 84 4.47 -11.32 -6.01
C ARG A 84 3.23 -10.57 -6.45
N PHE A 85 3.34 -9.76 -7.51
CA PHE A 85 2.20 -9.00 -8.04
C PHE A 85 1.29 -9.85 -8.93
N ASP A 86 1.83 -10.88 -9.58
CA ASP A 86 1.05 -11.86 -10.34
C ASP A 86 0.16 -12.70 -9.41
N GLU A 87 0.65 -13.06 -8.21
CA GLU A 87 -0.14 -13.73 -7.19
C GLU A 87 -1.29 -12.88 -6.64
N ASP A 88 -1.02 -11.64 -6.24
CA ASP A 88 -2.03 -10.69 -5.73
C ASP A 88 -1.66 -9.27 -6.14
N ALA A 89 -2.32 -8.76 -7.19
CA ALA A 89 -2.08 -7.44 -7.71
C ALA A 89 -2.37 -6.30 -6.70
N LEU A 90 -3.17 -6.57 -5.63
CA LEU A 90 -3.36 -5.58 -4.57
C LEU A 90 -2.05 -5.22 -3.87
N ARG A 91 -1.04 -6.10 -3.90
CA ARG A 91 0.30 -5.82 -3.35
C ARG A 91 0.94 -4.57 -3.98
N ILE A 92 0.59 -4.24 -5.23
CA ILE A 92 0.99 -3.00 -5.90
C ILE A 92 0.52 -1.78 -5.10
N LEU A 93 -0.78 -1.69 -4.76
CA LEU A 93 -1.31 -0.59 -3.94
C LEU A 93 -0.79 -0.63 -2.50
N ARG A 94 -0.54 -1.82 -1.96
CA ARG A 94 0.05 -1.97 -0.63
C ARG A 94 1.46 -1.39 -0.57
N ALA A 95 2.28 -1.50 -1.65
CA ALA A 95 3.60 -0.88 -1.72
C ALA A 95 3.51 0.64 -1.54
N VAL A 96 2.66 1.31 -2.32
CA VAL A 96 2.45 2.77 -2.20
C VAL A 96 1.89 3.15 -0.83
N ARG A 97 0.95 2.36 -0.30
CA ARG A 97 0.41 2.58 1.04
C ARG A 97 1.48 2.48 2.13
N PHE A 98 2.34 1.46 2.09
CA PHE A 98 3.43 1.35 3.07
C PHE A 98 4.44 2.48 2.92
N ALA A 99 4.78 2.87 1.69
CA ALA A 99 5.60 4.05 1.44
C ALA A 99 4.99 5.32 2.07
N ALA A 100 3.66 5.51 1.94
CA ALA A 100 2.95 6.63 2.54
C ALA A 100 2.84 6.56 4.08
N GLN A 101 2.75 5.37 4.66
CA GLN A 101 2.63 5.21 6.11
C GLN A 101 3.96 5.33 6.85
N LEU A 102 5.04 4.82 6.25
CA LEU A 102 6.36 4.71 6.86
C LEU A 102 7.35 5.78 6.38
N ASP A 103 7.00 6.53 5.34
CA ASP A 103 7.89 7.45 4.60
C ASP A 103 9.10 6.74 4.00
N PHE A 104 8.87 5.55 3.46
CA PHE A 104 9.88 4.71 2.84
C PHE A 104 9.91 4.86 1.33
N VAL A 105 11.03 4.52 0.71
CA VAL A 105 11.21 4.53 -0.75
C VAL A 105 10.93 3.14 -1.31
N ILE A 106 10.17 3.07 -2.42
CA ILE A 106 9.96 1.81 -3.12
C ILE A 106 11.23 1.49 -3.92
N GLU A 107 11.75 0.27 -3.73
CA GLU A 107 12.94 -0.23 -4.42
C GLU A 107 12.72 -0.27 -5.94
N ASN A 108 13.77 0.01 -6.74
CA ASN A 108 13.63 0.23 -8.18
C ASN A 108 13.04 -0.97 -8.94
N GLN A 109 13.50 -2.21 -8.66
CA GLN A 109 12.97 -3.40 -9.34
C GLN A 109 11.50 -3.63 -8.96
N THR A 110 11.16 -3.41 -7.69
CA THR A 110 9.78 -3.45 -7.21
C THR A 110 8.94 -2.40 -7.93
N ARG A 111 9.44 -1.18 -8.09
CA ARG A 111 8.76 -0.07 -8.77
C ARG A 111 8.54 -0.33 -10.27
N GLU A 112 9.53 -0.91 -10.96
CA GLU A 112 9.40 -1.32 -12.36
C GLU A 112 8.32 -2.38 -12.53
N ALA A 113 8.35 -3.44 -11.72
CA ALA A 113 7.32 -4.47 -11.75
C ALA A 113 5.91 -3.92 -11.46
N MET A 114 5.77 -2.95 -10.54
CA MET A 114 4.50 -2.27 -10.29
C MET A 114 3.95 -1.59 -11.55
N ARG A 115 4.79 -0.90 -12.31
CA ARG A 115 4.40 -0.24 -13.55
C ARG A 115 3.96 -1.24 -14.62
N ASP A 116 4.74 -2.31 -14.80
CA ASP A 116 4.48 -3.31 -15.84
C ASP A 116 3.19 -4.10 -15.57
N GLN A 117 2.87 -4.30 -14.30
CA GLN A 117 1.74 -5.11 -13.87
C GLN A 117 0.55 -4.27 -13.34
N ALA A 118 0.60 -2.95 -13.46
CA ALA A 118 -0.50 -2.04 -13.07
C ALA A 118 -1.87 -2.50 -13.60
N LYS A 119 -1.93 -3.02 -14.83
CA LYS A 119 -3.14 -3.49 -15.50
C LYS A 119 -3.93 -4.54 -14.70
N PHE A 120 -3.26 -5.35 -13.87
CA PHE A 120 -3.92 -6.39 -13.06
C PHE A 120 -4.72 -5.83 -11.88
N LEU A 121 -4.58 -4.54 -11.57
CA LEU A 121 -5.46 -3.89 -10.60
C LEU A 121 -6.93 -3.89 -11.03
N LYS A 122 -7.24 -4.09 -12.34
CA LYS A 122 -8.60 -4.24 -12.84
C LYS A 122 -9.30 -5.49 -12.29
N ASP A 123 -8.54 -6.50 -11.91
CA ASP A 123 -9.05 -7.78 -11.40
C ASP A 123 -9.33 -7.72 -9.89
N ILE A 124 -8.94 -6.62 -9.24
CA ILE A 124 -9.13 -6.41 -7.80
C ILE A 124 -10.47 -5.73 -7.52
N SER A 125 -11.20 -6.24 -6.53
CA SER A 125 -12.49 -5.65 -6.17
C SER A 125 -12.35 -4.22 -5.63
N ALA A 126 -13.33 -3.37 -5.93
CA ALA A 126 -13.35 -1.97 -5.52
C ALA A 126 -13.23 -1.79 -4.00
N GLU A 127 -13.80 -2.70 -3.20
CA GLU A 127 -13.69 -2.64 -1.73
C GLU A 127 -12.25 -2.83 -1.25
N ARG A 128 -11.49 -3.75 -1.87
CA ARG A 128 -10.08 -3.97 -1.52
C ARG A 128 -9.25 -2.75 -1.88
N ILE A 129 -9.44 -2.20 -3.08
CA ILE A 129 -8.79 -0.96 -3.54
C ILE A 129 -9.12 0.20 -2.60
N CYS A 130 -10.41 0.42 -2.30
CA CYS A 130 -10.88 1.48 -1.41
C CYS A 130 -10.25 1.36 -0.01
N THR A 131 -10.10 0.13 0.50
CA THR A 131 -9.45 -0.12 1.79
C THR A 131 -7.99 0.33 1.79
N GLU A 132 -7.20 0.00 0.77
CA GLU A 132 -5.80 0.41 0.68
C GLU A 132 -5.66 1.92 0.40
N LEU A 133 -6.52 2.48 -0.48
CA LEU A 133 -6.57 3.92 -0.73
C LEU A 133 -6.90 4.70 0.55
N THR A 134 -7.90 4.25 1.32
CA THR A 134 -8.26 4.89 2.60
C THR A 134 -7.07 4.92 3.55
N LYS A 135 -6.38 3.79 3.74
CA LYS A 135 -5.19 3.70 4.60
C LYS A 135 -4.05 4.60 4.11
N MET A 136 -3.91 4.76 2.79
CA MET A 136 -2.90 5.62 2.17
C MET A 136 -3.22 7.10 2.46
N ILE A 137 -4.42 7.56 2.15
CA ILE A 137 -4.79 8.98 2.28
C ILE A 137 -4.89 9.44 3.74
N VAL A 138 -5.19 8.55 4.70
CA VAL A 138 -5.16 8.88 6.13
C VAL A 138 -3.78 8.74 6.77
N SER A 139 -2.78 8.36 6.00
CA SER A 139 -1.39 8.28 6.47
C SER A 139 -0.78 9.66 6.75
N LYS A 140 0.48 9.66 7.21
CA LYS A 140 1.25 10.90 7.40
C LYS A 140 1.65 11.55 6.08
N HIS A 141 1.75 10.77 4.99
CA HIS A 141 2.22 11.20 3.67
C HIS A 141 1.17 10.89 2.58
N PRO A 142 -0.03 11.51 2.63
CA PRO A 142 -1.09 11.29 1.63
C PRO A 142 -0.67 11.75 0.22
N GLU A 143 0.32 12.64 0.12
CA GLU A 143 0.90 13.10 -1.13
C GLU A 143 1.59 11.99 -1.93
N ARG A 144 1.91 10.85 -1.30
CA ARG A 144 2.41 9.64 -2.01
C ARG A 144 1.40 9.07 -3.03
N LEU A 145 0.15 9.56 -3.03
CA LEU A 145 -0.79 9.28 -4.12
C LEU A 145 -0.25 9.78 -5.48
N GLU A 146 0.61 10.81 -5.50
CA GLU A 146 1.32 11.23 -6.71
C GLU A 146 2.20 10.11 -7.28
N GLU A 147 2.85 9.32 -6.42
CA GLU A 147 3.64 8.17 -6.87
C GLU A 147 2.77 7.09 -7.55
N ALA A 148 1.55 6.86 -7.05
CA ALA A 148 0.59 5.99 -7.72
C ALA A 148 0.18 6.54 -9.11
N TYR A 149 0.04 7.85 -9.25
CA TYR A 149 -0.20 8.51 -10.53
C TYR A 149 0.98 8.34 -11.49
N GLU A 150 2.21 8.61 -11.06
CA GLU A 150 3.42 8.45 -11.88
C GLU A 150 3.62 7.02 -12.40
N LEU A 151 3.15 6.03 -11.65
CA LEU A 151 3.18 4.62 -12.03
C LEU A 151 1.98 4.20 -12.90
N GLY A 152 1.03 5.11 -13.18
CA GLY A 152 -0.18 4.84 -13.96
C GLY A 152 -1.23 4.00 -13.23
N LEU A 153 -1.12 3.86 -11.91
CA LEU A 153 -2.04 3.04 -11.11
C LEU A 153 -3.38 3.73 -10.95
N THR A 154 -3.38 5.05 -10.71
CA THR A 154 -4.60 5.85 -10.48
C THR A 154 -5.53 5.84 -11.68
N ASN A 155 -5.01 5.79 -12.90
CA ASN A 155 -5.81 5.70 -14.12
C ASN A 155 -6.75 4.47 -14.14
N ILE A 156 -6.46 3.46 -13.32
CA ILE A 156 -7.23 2.22 -13.28
C ILE A 156 -8.39 2.31 -12.26
N PHE A 157 -8.16 2.95 -11.13
CA PHE A 157 -9.13 2.95 -10.03
C PHE A 157 -9.64 4.34 -9.63
N LEU A 158 -8.99 5.42 -10.10
CA LEU A 158 -9.35 6.82 -9.81
C LEU A 158 -8.96 7.74 -10.99
N PRO A 159 -9.47 7.49 -12.23
CA PRO A 159 -9.10 8.25 -13.43
C PRO A 159 -9.43 9.75 -13.34
N GLU A 160 -10.35 10.13 -12.46
CA GLU A 160 -10.64 11.53 -12.15
C GLU A 160 -9.42 12.24 -11.61
N PHE A 161 -8.63 11.59 -10.75
CA PHE A 161 -7.39 12.15 -10.21
C PHE A 161 -6.34 12.39 -11.30
N ASP A 162 -6.24 11.49 -12.29
CA ASP A 162 -5.36 11.68 -13.45
C ASP A 162 -5.74 12.92 -14.25
N ARG A 163 -7.04 13.17 -14.47
CA ARG A 163 -7.52 14.40 -15.10
C ARG A 163 -7.16 15.64 -14.28
N MET A 164 -7.31 15.59 -12.96
CA MET A 164 -6.92 16.69 -12.07
C MET A 164 -5.41 16.98 -12.15
N MET A 165 -4.55 15.96 -12.20
CA MET A 165 -3.09 16.10 -12.34
C MET A 165 -2.66 16.74 -13.67
N GLN A 166 -3.51 16.64 -14.70
CA GLN A 166 -3.27 17.20 -16.04
C GLN A 166 -3.95 18.56 -16.26
N THR A 167 -4.72 19.05 -15.28
CA THR A 167 -5.48 20.30 -15.42
C THR A 167 -4.73 21.47 -14.82
N PRO A 168 -4.20 22.41 -15.63
CA PRO A 168 -3.53 23.60 -15.13
C PRO A 168 -4.52 24.55 -14.46
N GLN A 169 -4.09 25.19 -13.37
CA GLN A 169 -4.85 26.30 -12.78
C GLN A 169 -4.36 27.62 -13.39
N ASN A 170 -5.14 28.17 -14.33
CA ASN A 170 -4.82 29.43 -15.02
C ASN A 170 -5.06 30.68 -14.14
N ASN A 171 -4.60 30.65 -12.90
CA ASN A 171 -4.74 31.75 -11.97
C ASN A 171 -3.34 32.09 -11.39
N PRO A 172 -2.90 33.36 -11.44
CA PRO A 172 -1.58 33.77 -10.94
C PRO A 172 -1.34 33.51 -9.45
N TYR A 173 -2.41 33.19 -8.70
CA TYR A 173 -2.33 32.82 -7.28
C TYR A 173 -2.17 31.31 -7.04
N HIS A 174 -2.25 30.46 -8.07
CA HIS A 174 -2.10 29.01 -7.94
C HIS A 174 -0.83 28.54 -8.65
N LEU A 175 0.13 28.06 -7.85
CA LEU A 175 1.43 27.54 -8.34
C LEU A 175 1.37 26.10 -8.83
N TYR A 176 0.22 25.41 -8.62
CA TYR A 176 0.06 23.98 -8.86
C TYR A 176 -1.10 23.72 -9.84
N ASP A 177 -1.05 22.60 -10.57
CA ASP A 177 -2.23 22.01 -11.20
C ASP A 177 -3.28 21.60 -10.15
N VAL A 178 -4.48 21.23 -10.61
CA VAL A 178 -5.61 20.86 -9.72
C VAL A 178 -5.24 19.66 -8.84
N GLY A 179 -4.55 18.67 -9.40
CA GLY A 179 -4.17 17.47 -8.65
C GLY A 179 -3.14 17.75 -7.55
N ARG A 180 -2.04 18.47 -7.87
CA ARG A 180 -1.05 18.84 -6.86
C ARG A 180 -1.62 19.78 -5.80
N HIS A 181 -2.51 20.71 -6.17
CA HIS A 181 -3.26 21.48 -5.19
C HIS A 181 -4.03 20.56 -4.23
N THR A 182 -4.74 19.59 -4.77
CA THR A 182 -5.50 18.60 -3.97
C THR A 182 -4.62 17.82 -3.00
N LEU A 183 -3.42 17.41 -3.43
CA LEU A 183 -2.44 16.76 -2.54
C LEU A 183 -2.03 17.67 -1.36
N GLN A 184 -1.82 18.96 -1.61
CA GLN A 184 -1.50 19.92 -0.55
C GLN A 184 -2.67 20.12 0.42
N VAL A 185 -3.90 20.19 -0.09
CA VAL A 185 -5.10 20.28 0.76
C VAL A 185 -5.24 19.02 1.63
N MET A 186 -5.02 17.83 1.05
CA MET A 186 -5.02 16.59 1.82
C MET A 186 -3.99 16.59 2.96
N ARG A 187 -2.79 17.10 2.75
CA ARG A 187 -1.77 17.21 3.82
C ARG A 187 -2.21 18.15 4.94
N ALA A 188 -2.93 19.22 4.61
CA ALA A 188 -3.31 20.27 5.55
C ALA A 188 -4.49 19.89 6.45
N VAL A 189 -5.37 18.97 6.03
CA VAL A 189 -6.54 18.56 6.82
C VAL A 189 -6.20 17.42 7.78
N SER A 190 -7.01 17.26 8.83
CA SER A 190 -6.86 16.17 9.79
C SER A 190 -6.94 14.79 9.10
N ALA A 191 -6.15 13.83 9.58
CA ALA A 191 -6.02 12.48 9.04
C ALA A 191 -7.24 11.59 9.40
N THR A 192 -8.44 12.04 9.06
CA THR A 192 -9.67 11.25 9.19
C THR A 192 -10.20 10.89 7.80
N PRO A 193 -10.81 9.72 7.61
CA PRO A 193 -11.32 9.31 6.30
C PRO A 193 -12.22 10.37 5.68
N VAL A 194 -13.17 10.92 6.43
CA VAL A 194 -14.13 11.92 5.93
C VAL A 194 -13.43 13.15 5.37
N LEU A 195 -12.51 13.76 6.14
CA LEU A 195 -11.81 14.98 5.72
C LEU A 195 -10.82 14.70 4.58
N ARG A 196 -10.14 13.56 4.60
CA ARG A 196 -9.20 13.19 3.53
C ARG A 196 -9.92 12.91 2.21
N TYR A 197 -11.06 12.22 2.23
CA TYR A 197 -11.88 12.05 1.03
C TYR A 197 -12.52 13.36 0.56
N ALA A 198 -13.01 14.20 1.48
CA ALA A 198 -13.50 15.53 1.12
C ALA A 198 -12.41 16.35 0.44
N ALA A 199 -11.17 16.33 0.96
CA ALA A 199 -10.02 17.00 0.36
C ALA A 199 -9.64 16.38 -1.01
N LEU A 200 -9.67 15.06 -1.16
CA LEU A 200 -9.36 14.39 -2.42
C LEU A 200 -10.36 14.75 -3.54
N LEU A 201 -11.64 14.92 -3.19
CA LEU A 201 -12.73 15.05 -4.16
C LEU A 201 -13.26 16.48 -4.33
N HIS A 202 -12.79 17.48 -3.54
CA HIS A 202 -13.38 18.83 -3.55
C HIS A 202 -13.32 19.54 -4.91
N ASP A 203 -12.28 19.24 -5.69
CA ASP A 203 -12.03 19.86 -7.00
C ASP A 203 -12.16 18.87 -8.17
N VAL A 204 -12.76 17.71 -7.95
CA VAL A 204 -12.87 16.63 -8.95
C VAL A 204 -13.63 17.03 -10.22
N GLY A 205 -14.50 18.03 -10.16
CA GLY A 205 -15.26 18.57 -11.30
C GLY A 205 -14.54 19.70 -12.06
N LYS A 206 -13.36 20.17 -11.64
CA LYS A 206 -12.63 21.26 -12.35
C LYS A 206 -12.08 20.88 -13.73
N PRO A 207 -11.73 19.62 -14.04
CA PRO A 207 -11.31 19.18 -15.36
C PRO A 207 -12.41 19.16 -16.43
N GLU A 208 -13.69 19.38 -16.11
CA GLU A 208 -14.83 19.37 -17.03
C GLU A 208 -15.01 20.69 -17.76
#